data_12abc785013417660c948f9e6b399d42
#
_entry.id   12abc785013417660c948f9e6b399d42
#
_cell.length_a   1.000
_cell.length_b   1.000
_cell.length_c   1.000
_cell.angle_alpha   90.00
_cell.angle_beta   90.00
_cell.angle_gamma   90.00
#
_symmetry.space_group_name_H-M   'P 1'
#
loop_
_entity.id
_entity.type
_entity.pdbx_description
1 polymer ?
#
loop_
_entity_poly.entity_id
_entity_poly.type
_entity_poly.pdbx_seq_one_letter_code
_entity_poly.pdbx_strand_id
1 'polypeptide(L)'
;REQYEGGFKMSAYKDKTQGTWYVSFRYIDWTGKKTQKLKRGFKTKKEALNYEKEFIRKTAADMKMEMNSFIQVYFEDKKNELKENSIRNKQHMMNKHIVPYFGTRKMNEITPAEIIQWQNTIQEKGYSKTYERMIQNQLNALFNHAQKIYNLKENPCKKVKKMGKSDANKLEFWTKAEYDRFIAGIEPG
;
A
#
# COMPACT_ATOMS: atom_id res chain seq x y z
N ARG A 1 -13.61 -4.69 19.70
CA ARG A 1 -13.54 -3.44 18.92
C ARG A 1 -12.29 -2.67 19.37
N GLU A 2 -11.12 -3.04 18.87
CA GLU A 2 -9.92 -2.24 19.01
C GLU A 2 -9.90 -1.24 17.86
N GLN A 3 -10.06 0.02 18.20
CA GLN A 3 -9.94 1.15 17.29
C GLN A 3 -8.47 1.26 16.87
N TYR A 4 -8.17 1.05 15.60
CA TYR A 4 -6.91 1.46 15.01
C TYR A 4 -6.89 2.99 14.88
N GLU A 5 -6.68 3.68 15.98
CA GLU A 5 -6.29 5.09 15.99
C GLU A 5 -4.77 5.19 15.82
N GLY A 6 -4.29 5.09 14.59
CA GLY A 6 -2.90 5.29 14.20
C GLY A 6 -2.69 6.48 13.27
N GLY A 7 -3.42 7.56 13.45
CA GLY A 7 -3.12 8.81 12.79
C GLY A 7 -1.80 9.36 13.32
N PHE A 8 -0.79 9.51 12.44
CA PHE A 8 0.42 10.28 12.74
C PHE A 8 0.02 11.74 12.98
N LYS A 9 -0.25 12.09 14.25
CA LYS A 9 -0.54 13.45 14.62
C LYS A 9 0.76 14.23 14.53
N MET A 10 0.96 14.95 13.43
CA MET A 10 2.09 15.87 13.27
C MET A 10 2.06 16.88 14.41
N SER A 11 3.08 16.86 15.30
CA SER A 11 3.06 17.62 16.55
C SER A 11 4.30 18.49 16.63
N ALA A 12 4.14 19.77 16.29
CA ALA A 12 5.13 20.80 16.60
C ALA A 12 4.67 21.60 17.80
N TYR A 13 5.53 21.72 18.80
CA TYR A 13 5.27 22.38 20.07
C TYR A 13 6.20 23.57 20.26
N LYS A 14 5.70 24.62 20.95
CA LYS A 14 6.50 25.78 21.32
C LYS A 14 7.23 25.50 22.65
N ASP A 15 8.52 25.66 22.65
CA ASP A 15 9.33 25.63 23.86
C ASP A 15 9.19 26.99 24.56
N LYS A 16 8.49 26.99 25.70
CA LYS A 16 8.19 28.21 26.46
C LYS A 16 9.43 28.84 27.10
N THR A 17 10.46 28.06 27.35
CA THR A 17 11.68 28.53 28.02
C THR A 17 12.66 29.16 27.03
N GLN A 18 12.74 28.65 25.81
CA GLN A 18 13.68 29.12 24.80
C GLN A 18 13.01 29.95 23.67
N GLY A 19 11.69 30.06 23.67
CA GLY A 19 10.96 30.79 22.63
C GLY A 19 11.00 30.13 21.23
N THR A 20 11.62 28.93 21.13
CA THR A 20 11.78 28.17 19.90
C THR A 20 10.70 27.12 19.74
N TRP A 21 10.66 26.45 18.59
CA TRP A 21 9.78 25.32 18.34
C TRP A 21 10.54 24.02 18.39
N TYR A 22 9.86 22.95 18.79
CA TYR A 22 10.38 21.59 18.71
C TYR A 22 9.33 20.67 18.12
N VAL A 23 9.79 19.54 17.56
CA VAL A 23 8.96 18.48 17.05
C VAL A 23 9.28 17.19 17.79
N SER A 24 8.22 16.46 18.16
CA SER A 24 8.33 15.13 18.77
C SER A 24 7.31 14.21 18.09
N PHE A 25 7.81 13.22 17.38
CA PHE A 25 6.99 12.29 16.61
C PHE A 25 7.50 10.86 16.75
N ARG A 26 6.60 9.93 16.54
CA ARG A 26 6.92 8.51 16.45
C ARG A 26 7.01 8.11 14.99
N TYR A 27 7.99 7.31 14.65
CA TYR A 27 8.16 6.76 13.32
C TYR A 27 8.54 5.29 13.42
N ILE A 28 8.32 4.54 12.36
CA ILE A 28 8.79 3.17 12.25
C ILE A 28 10.17 3.24 11.59
N ASP A 29 11.19 2.75 12.30
CA ASP A 29 12.53 2.71 11.75
C ASP A 29 12.68 1.59 10.71
N TRP A 30 13.83 1.50 10.09
CA TRP A 30 14.16 0.50 9.08
C TRP A 30 14.07 -0.96 9.58
N THR A 31 14.00 -1.17 10.91
CA THR A 31 13.81 -2.48 11.52
C THR A 31 12.34 -2.83 11.78
N GLY A 32 11.42 -1.92 11.47
CA GLY A 32 9.99 -2.05 11.80
C GLY A 32 9.63 -1.67 13.24
N LYS A 33 10.60 -1.18 14.03
CA LYS A 33 10.39 -0.80 15.42
C LYS A 33 9.84 0.63 15.52
N LYS A 34 8.83 0.81 16.38
CA LYS A 34 8.31 2.15 16.72
C LYS A 34 9.33 2.91 17.55
N THR A 35 9.90 3.96 17.00
CA THR A 35 10.92 4.81 17.62
C THR A 35 10.41 6.24 17.71
N GLN A 36 10.82 6.97 18.75
CA GLN A 36 10.47 8.38 18.93
C GLN A 36 11.66 9.26 18.55
N LYS A 37 11.40 10.31 17.77
CA LYS A 37 12.36 11.35 17.42
C LYS A 37 11.94 12.67 18.05
N LEU A 38 12.87 13.30 18.75
CA LEU A 38 12.75 14.65 19.29
C LEU A 38 13.80 15.54 18.64
N LYS A 39 13.40 16.71 18.11
CA LYS A 39 14.31 17.74 17.62
C LYS A 39 13.81 19.12 18.06
N ARG A 40 14.71 19.92 18.64
CA ARG A 40 14.43 21.26 19.18
C ARG A 40 15.17 22.34 18.37
N GLY A 41 14.86 23.61 18.64
CA GLY A 41 15.62 24.75 18.13
C GLY A 41 15.14 25.28 16.78
N PHE A 42 13.91 25.01 16.37
CA PHE A 42 13.34 25.62 15.16
C PHE A 42 12.83 27.04 15.46
N LYS A 43 13.05 27.95 14.51
CA LYS A 43 12.56 29.33 14.62
C LYS A 43 11.04 29.42 14.45
N THR A 44 10.48 28.57 13.62
CA THR A 44 9.03 28.58 13.30
C THR A 44 8.41 27.19 13.40
N LYS A 45 7.10 27.17 13.63
CA LYS A 45 6.28 25.94 13.60
C LYS A 45 6.39 25.24 12.24
N LYS A 46 6.43 26.03 11.15
CA LYS A 46 6.52 25.52 9.79
C LYS A 46 7.84 24.76 9.55
N GLU A 47 8.96 25.30 10.05
CA GLU A 47 10.26 24.61 9.97
C GLU A 47 10.26 23.28 10.74
N ALA A 48 9.69 23.28 11.95
CA ALA A 48 9.60 22.05 12.75
C ALA A 48 8.76 20.97 12.03
N LEU A 49 7.62 21.33 11.47
CA LEU A 49 6.78 20.41 10.70
C LEU A 49 7.44 19.95 9.39
N ASN A 50 8.16 20.83 8.70
CA ASN A 50 8.92 20.46 7.50
C ASN A 50 10.04 19.48 7.82
N TYR A 51 10.74 19.68 8.94
CA TYR A 51 11.76 18.74 9.40
C TYR A 51 11.17 17.34 9.63
N GLU A 52 10.03 17.24 10.29
CA GLU A 52 9.34 15.96 10.51
C GLU A 52 9.03 15.27 9.18
N LYS A 53 8.41 15.99 8.23
CA LYS A 53 8.08 15.46 6.90
C LYS A 53 9.33 14.98 6.14
N GLU A 54 10.39 15.79 6.14
CA GLU A 54 11.65 15.42 5.49
C GLU A 54 12.36 14.26 6.17
N PHE A 55 12.33 14.20 7.51
CA PHE A 55 12.91 13.10 8.25
C PHE A 55 12.24 11.78 7.94
N ILE A 56 10.89 11.74 7.99
CA ILE A 56 10.10 10.56 7.64
C ILE A 56 10.39 10.15 6.19
N ARG A 57 10.40 11.12 5.27
CA ARG A 57 10.70 10.87 3.86
C ARG A 57 12.12 10.33 3.64
N LYS A 58 13.14 10.87 4.32
CA LYS A 58 14.53 10.40 4.22
C LYS A 58 14.70 9.01 4.85
N THR A 59 14.07 8.76 5.97
CA THR A 59 14.12 7.44 6.63
C THR A 59 13.46 6.36 5.77
N ALA A 60 12.38 6.71 5.07
CA ALA A 60 11.76 5.85 4.07
C ALA A 60 12.61 5.70 2.79
N ALA A 61 13.40 6.74 2.42
CA ALA A 61 14.18 6.77 1.18
C ALA A 61 15.36 5.78 1.14
N ASP A 62 15.86 5.32 2.28
CA ASP A 62 16.87 4.25 2.32
C ASP A 62 16.31 2.89 1.84
N MET A 63 14.99 2.78 1.66
CA MET A 63 14.23 1.58 1.22
C MET A 63 14.69 0.25 1.85
N LYS A 64 15.47 0.33 2.93
CA LYS A 64 15.78 -0.78 3.83
C LYS A 64 14.58 -1.12 4.72
N MET A 65 13.49 -0.36 4.56
CA MET A 65 12.22 -0.58 5.24
C MET A 65 11.60 -1.88 4.76
N GLU A 66 11.06 -2.66 5.69
CA GLU A 66 10.30 -3.86 5.38
C GLU A 66 9.01 -3.52 4.63
N MET A 67 8.56 -4.42 3.76
CA MET A 67 7.35 -4.27 2.97
C MET A 67 6.12 -3.96 3.84
N ASN A 68 6.00 -4.61 5.00
CA ASN A 68 4.88 -4.40 5.91
C ASN A 68 4.81 -2.96 6.44
N SER A 69 5.96 -2.40 6.83
CA SER A 69 6.06 -1.00 7.25
C SER A 69 5.81 -0.04 6.09
N PHE A 70 6.28 -0.37 4.88
CA PHE A 70 6.04 0.45 3.70
C PHE A 70 4.57 0.48 3.29
N ILE A 71 3.83 -0.62 3.43
CA ILE A 71 2.39 -0.65 3.17
C ILE A 71 1.65 0.38 4.03
N GLN A 72 2.04 0.57 5.30
CA GLN A 72 1.45 1.59 6.16
C GLN A 72 1.74 3.01 5.64
N VAL A 73 2.99 3.27 5.24
CA VAL A 73 3.38 4.55 4.62
C VAL A 73 2.59 4.81 3.33
N TYR A 74 2.45 3.80 2.49
CA TYR A 74 1.68 3.88 1.24
C TYR A 74 0.23 4.29 1.49
N PHE A 75 -0.45 3.71 2.47
CA PHE A 75 -1.83 4.07 2.77
C PHE A 75 -1.96 5.44 3.42
N GLU A 76 -1.00 5.85 4.24
CA GLU A 76 -0.99 7.21 4.79
C GLU A 76 -0.83 8.26 3.67
N ASP A 77 0.06 8.03 2.70
CA ASP A 77 0.23 8.90 1.54
C ASP A 77 -1.05 8.97 0.67
N LYS A 78 -1.79 7.86 0.58
CA LYS A 78 -2.96 7.70 -0.30
C LYS A 78 -4.30 8.01 0.36
N LYS A 79 -4.35 8.32 1.66
CA LYS A 79 -5.61 8.48 2.40
C LYS A 79 -6.54 9.55 1.84
N ASN A 80 -5.98 10.62 1.28
CA ASN A 80 -6.76 11.72 0.70
C ASN A 80 -7.09 11.52 -0.78
N GLU A 81 -6.44 10.54 -1.45
CA GLU A 81 -6.66 10.24 -2.87
C GLU A 81 -7.66 9.10 -3.07
N LEU A 82 -7.77 8.19 -2.10
CA LEU A 82 -8.58 6.99 -2.22
C LEU A 82 -9.82 7.05 -1.32
N LYS A 83 -10.94 6.55 -1.83
CA LYS A 83 -12.14 6.32 -1.03
C LYS A 83 -11.88 5.24 0.02
N GLU A 84 -12.51 5.34 1.18
CA GLU A 84 -12.34 4.43 2.31
C GLU A 84 -12.54 2.95 1.93
N ASN A 85 -13.59 2.63 1.17
CA ASN A 85 -13.82 1.26 0.70
C ASN A 85 -12.69 0.75 -0.20
N SER A 86 -12.07 1.61 -1.02
CA SER A 86 -10.92 1.25 -1.85
C SER A 86 -9.69 0.95 -1.01
N ILE A 87 -9.47 1.74 0.05
CA ILE A 87 -8.38 1.50 1.01
C ILE A 87 -8.59 0.14 1.68
N ARG A 88 -9.78 -0.12 2.22
CA ARG A 88 -10.12 -1.39 2.90
C ARG A 88 -9.90 -2.60 2.00
N ASN A 89 -10.38 -2.54 0.75
CA ASN A 89 -10.21 -3.63 -0.21
C ASN A 89 -8.74 -3.87 -0.58
N LYS A 90 -7.98 -2.81 -0.79
CA LYS A 90 -6.53 -2.90 -1.07
C LYS A 90 -5.77 -3.46 0.12
N GLN A 91 -6.06 -3.00 1.34
CA GLN A 91 -5.46 -3.51 2.58
C GLN A 91 -5.74 -5.00 2.76
N HIS A 92 -7.00 -5.41 2.57
CA HIS A 92 -7.37 -6.82 2.65
C HIS A 92 -6.57 -7.68 1.66
N MET A 93 -6.48 -7.23 0.42
CA MET A 93 -5.75 -7.95 -0.63
C MET A 93 -4.25 -8.03 -0.34
N MET A 94 -3.64 -6.91 0.10
CA MET A 94 -2.22 -6.87 0.46
C MET A 94 -1.92 -7.76 1.67
N ASN A 95 -2.74 -7.69 2.71
CA ASN A 95 -2.57 -8.52 3.91
C ASN A 95 -2.72 -10.01 3.62
N LYS A 96 -3.64 -10.38 2.73
CA LYS A 96 -3.91 -11.78 2.38
C LYS A 96 -2.85 -12.39 1.46
N HIS A 97 -2.27 -11.62 0.52
CA HIS A 97 -1.47 -12.16 -0.57
C HIS A 97 -0.03 -11.65 -0.64
N ILE A 98 0.26 -10.46 -0.12
CA ILE A 98 1.59 -9.84 -0.22
C ILE A 98 2.34 -9.97 1.10
N VAL A 99 1.71 -9.57 2.19
CA VAL A 99 2.32 -9.57 3.53
C VAL A 99 2.84 -10.95 3.97
N PRO A 100 2.12 -12.07 3.76
CA PRO A 100 2.62 -13.38 4.16
C PRO A 100 3.92 -13.80 3.47
N TYR A 101 4.20 -13.25 2.28
CA TYR A 101 5.38 -13.60 1.50
C TYR A 101 6.50 -12.56 1.61
N PHE A 102 6.15 -11.28 1.52
CA PHE A 102 7.12 -10.18 1.47
C PHE A 102 7.14 -9.30 2.71
N GLY A 103 6.23 -9.50 3.69
CA GLY A 103 6.01 -8.57 4.80
C GLY A 103 7.27 -8.21 5.58
N THR A 104 8.13 -9.19 5.85
CA THR A 104 9.41 -9.03 6.57
C THR A 104 10.60 -8.76 5.65
N ARG A 105 10.39 -8.76 4.34
CA ARG A 105 11.45 -8.49 3.37
C ARG A 105 11.65 -6.99 3.20
N LYS A 106 12.89 -6.55 3.07
CA LYS A 106 13.18 -5.15 2.77
C LYS A 106 12.88 -4.84 1.31
N MET A 107 12.26 -3.68 1.08
CA MET A 107 11.81 -3.27 -0.24
C MET A 107 12.91 -3.27 -1.30
N ASN A 108 14.14 -2.88 -0.94
CA ASN A 108 15.28 -2.82 -1.83
C ASN A 108 15.96 -4.16 -2.09
N GLU A 109 15.64 -5.20 -1.33
CA GLU A 109 16.22 -6.54 -1.45
C GLU A 109 15.32 -7.51 -2.22
N ILE A 110 14.07 -7.12 -2.50
CA ILE A 110 13.13 -7.98 -3.25
C ILE A 110 13.54 -8.03 -4.72
N THR A 111 13.81 -9.25 -5.19
CA THR A 111 14.31 -9.52 -6.54
C THR A 111 13.19 -9.95 -7.51
N PRO A 112 13.38 -9.79 -8.84
CA PRO A 112 12.46 -10.34 -9.83
C PRO A 112 12.24 -11.85 -9.71
N ALA A 113 13.28 -12.60 -9.32
CA ALA A 113 13.20 -14.06 -9.13
C ALA A 113 12.22 -14.41 -7.98
N GLU A 114 12.29 -13.69 -6.85
CA GLU A 114 11.34 -13.89 -5.73
C GLU A 114 9.91 -13.55 -6.14
N ILE A 115 9.72 -12.54 -7.00
CA ILE A 115 8.39 -12.21 -7.53
C ILE A 115 7.84 -13.34 -8.39
N ILE A 116 8.67 -13.99 -9.24
CA ILE A 116 8.24 -15.15 -10.03
C ILE A 116 7.84 -16.31 -9.11
N GLN A 117 8.63 -16.60 -8.08
CA GLN A 117 8.28 -17.63 -7.10
C GLN A 117 6.94 -17.34 -6.41
N TRP A 118 6.75 -16.10 -5.97
CA TRP A 118 5.48 -15.65 -5.40
C TRP A 118 4.32 -15.76 -6.39
N GLN A 119 4.52 -15.41 -7.66
CA GLN A 119 3.50 -15.57 -8.69
C GLN A 119 3.06 -17.04 -8.82
N ASN A 120 4.02 -17.98 -8.81
CA ASN A 120 3.72 -19.40 -8.86
C ASN A 120 2.84 -19.82 -7.67
N THR A 121 3.17 -19.40 -6.44
CA THR A 121 2.36 -19.73 -5.26
C THR A 121 0.95 -19.13 -5.30
N ILE A 122 0.76 -17.99 -5.97
CA ILE A 122 -0.58 -17.41 -6.17
C ILE A 122 -1.36 -18.21 -7.23
N GLN A 123 -0.72 -18.61 -8.32
CA GLN A 123 -1.35 -19.36 -9.40
C GLN A 123 -1.76 -20.77 -8.97
N GLU A 124 -0.97 -21.44 -8.12
CA GLU A 124 -1.30 -22.74 -7.52
C GLU A 124 -2.60 -22.73 -6.69
N LYS A 125 -3.02 -21.57 -6.21
CA LYS A 125 -4.29 -21.41 -5.48
C LYS A 125 -5.55 -21.45 -6.37
N GLY A 126 -5.39 -21.49 -7.68
CA GLY A 126 -6.49 -21.63 -8.64
C GLY A 126 -7.43 -20.44 -8.72
N TYR A 127 -6.95 -19.22 -8.40
CA TYR A 127 -7.76 -18.02 -8.54
C TYR A 127 -8.10 -17.69 -9.99
N SER A 128 -9.18 -16.93 -10.19
CA SER A 128 -9.52 -16.43 -11.53
C SER A 128 -8.39 -15.54 -12.08
N LYS A 129 -8.20 -15.56 -13.40
CA LYS A 129 -7.13 -14.79 -14.06
C LYS A 129 -7.24 -13.28 -13.84
N THR A 130 -8.44 -12.76 -13.67
CA THR A 130 -8.68 -11.35 -13.32
C THR A 130 -8.26 -11.05 -11.87
N TYR A 131 -8.53 -11.97 -10.94
CA TYR A 131 -8.13 -11.80 -9.54
C TYR A 131 -6.60 -11.90 -9.37
N GLU A 132 -5.93 -12.85 -10.04
CA GLU A 132 -4.47 -12.91 -10.09
C GLU A 132 -3.87 -11.58 -10.58
N ARG A 133 -4.46 -10.98 -11.63
CA ARG A 133 -4.06 -9.68 -12.14
C ARG A 133 -4.25 -8.57 -11.11
N MET A 134 -5.35 -8.58 -10.37
CA MET A 134 -5.62 -7.60 -9.32
C MET A 134 -4.58 -7.69 -8.19
N ILE A 135 -4.23 -8.91 -7.76
CA ILE A 135 -3.17 -9.12 -6.75
C ILE A 135 -1.83 -8.58 -7.24
N GLN A 136 -1.42 -8.91 -8.45
CA GLN A 136 -0.18 -8.40 -9.07
C GLN A 136 -0.16 -6.88 -9.14
N ASN A 137 -1.29 -6.26 -9.48
CA ASN A 137 -1.40 -4.81 -9.58
C ASN A 137 -1.19 -4.13 -8.22
N GLN A 138 -1.58 -4.76 -7.09
CA GLN A 138 -1.31 -4.19 -5.77
C GLN A 138 0.19 -4.18 -5.46
N LEU A 139 0.91 -5.27 -5.72
CA LEU A 139 2.35 -5.32 -5.53
C LEU A 139 3.08 -4.30 -6.41
N ASN A 140 2.68 -4.22 -7.69
CA ASN A 140 3.26 -3.25 -8.63
C ASN A 140 2.98 -1.80 -8.21
N ALA A 141 1.80 -1.50 -7.63
CA ALA A 141 1.45 -0.18 -7.14
C ALA A 141 2.35 0.26 -5.98
N LEU A 142 2.65 -0.65 -5.04
CA LEU A 142 3.59 -0.40 -3.94
C LEU A 142 4.97 -0.05 -4.47
N PHE A 143 5.54 -0.86 -5.36
CA PHE A 143 6.87 -0.61 -5.94
C PHE A 143 6.93 0.64 -6.81
N ASN A 144 5.88 0.95 -7.58
CA ASN A 144 5.79 2.20 -8.35
C ASN A 144 5.77 3.43 -7.43
N HIS A 145 5.00 3.37 -6.34
CA HIS A 145 4.96 4.44 -5.35
C HIS A 145 6.33 4.62 -4.68
N ALA A 146 6.97 3.52 -4.28
CA ALA A 146 8.31 3.51 -3.73
C ALA A 146 9.33 4.12 -4.69
N GLN A 147 9.28 3.76 -5.97
CA GLN A 147 10.19 4.30 -6.98
C GLN A 147 9.95 5.80 -7.22
N LYS A 148 8.67 6.22 -7.30
CA LYS A 148 8.30 7.60 -7.64
C LYS A 148 8.58 8.58 -6.50
N ILE A 149 8.32 8.18 -5.24
CA ILE A 149 8.30 9.09 -4.09
C ILE A 149 9.49 8.86 -3.15
N TYR A 150 9.93 7.61 -3.00
CA TYR A 150 10.91 7.18 -1.99
C TYR A 150 12.24 6.73 -2.58
N ASN A 151 12.51 7.09 -3.82
CA ASN A 151 13.77 6.85 -4.53
C ASN A 151 14.20 5.37 -4.55
N LEU A 152 13.25 4.42 -4.54
CA LEU A 152 13.59 3.04 -4.84
C LEU A 152 14.22 2.99 -6.23
N LYS A 153 15.41 2.42 -6.33
CA LYS A 153 16.22 2.44 -7.54
C LYS A 153 15.49 1.85 -8.75
N GLU A 154 14.79 0.76 -8.53
CA GLU A 154 14.09 0.04 -9.58
C GLU A 154 12.84 -0.68 -9.05
N ASN A 155 11.79 -0.76 -9.88
CA ASN A 155 10.64 -1.59 -9.58
C ASN A 155 10.86 -3.00 -10.15
N PRO A 156 11.06 -4.02 -9.30
CA PRO A 156 11.35 -5.39 -9.75
C PRO A 156 10.17 -6.03 -10.50
N CYS A 157 8.92 -5.57 -10.25
CA CYS A 157 7.75 -6.07 -10.97
C CYS A 157 7.77 -5.74 -12.48
N LYS A 158 8.55 -4.73 -12.90
CA LYS A 158 8.65 -4.37 -14.33
C LYS A 158 9.45 -5.38 -15.14
N LYS A 159 10.30 -6.18 -14.47
CA LYS A 159 11.14 -7.21 -15.12
C LYS A 159 10.45 -8.56 -15.25
N VAL A 160 9.26 -8.72 -14.69
CA VAL A 160 8.51 -9.97 -14.72
C VAL A 160 7.23 -9.84 -15.52
N LYS A 161 6.82 -10.95 -16.16
CA LYS A 161 5.52 -11.01 -16.84
C LYS A 161 4.40 -10.89 -15.81
N LYS A 162 3.41 -10.06 -16.11
CA LYS A 162 2.24 -9.90 -15.24
C LYS A 162 1.38 -11.17 -15.25
N MET A 163 0.92 -11.59 -14.07
CA MET A 163 -0.05 -12.69 -13.93
C MET A 163 -1.42 -12.30 -14.51
N GLY A 164 -2.16 -13.32 -14.88
CA GLY A 164 -3.57 -13.21 -15.21
C GLY A 164 -3.90 -12.36 -16.43
N LYS A 165 -5.16 -12.02 -16.60
CA LYS A 165 -5.70 -11.20 -17.69
C LYS A 165 -6.30 -9.90 -17.16
N SER A 166 -6.26 -8.81 -17.94
CA SER A 166 -6.89 -7.53 -17.57
C SER A 166 -8.38 -7.53 -17.83
N ASP A 167 -8.82 -8.30 -18.83
CA ASP A 167 -10.20 -8.32 -19.24
C ASP A 167 -10.97 -9.40 -18.49
N ALA A 168 -12.07 -9.01 -17.86
CA ALA A 168 -13.08 -9.96 -17.42
C ALA A 168 -13.67 -10.63 -18.67
N ASN A 169 -14.01 -11.91 -18.57
CA ASN A 169 -14.88 -12.51 -19.59
C ASN A 169 -16.08 -11.59 -19.75
N LYS A 170 -16.49 -11.35 -21.00
CA LYS A 170 -17.71 -10.59 -21.26
C LYS A 170 -18.81 -11.20 -20.37
N LEU A 171 -19.43 -10.36 -19.55
CA LEU A 171 -20.65 -10.78 -18.86
C LEU A 171 -21.64 -11.12 -19.97
N GLU A 172 -21.96 -12.39 -20.10
CA GLU A 172 -23.09 -12.82 -20.89
C GLU A 172 -24.33 -12.37 -20.12
N PHE A 173 -24.94 -11.30 -20.57
CA PHE A 173 -26.24 -10.87 -20.09
C PHE A 173 -27.26 -11.20 -21.16
N TRP A 174 -28.41 -11.62 -20.71
CA TRP A 174 -29.50 -11.89 -21.64
C TRP A 174 -29.97 -10.58 -22.27
N THR A 175 -30.10 -10.58 -23.58
CA THR A 175 -30.82 -9.53 -24.26
C THR A 175 -32.29 -9.57 -23.80
N LYS A 176 -33.00 -8.44 -23.95
CA LYS A 176 -34.41 -8.39 -23.60
C LYS A 176 -35.19 -9.51 -24.31
N ALA A 177 -34.93 -9.79 -25.57
CA ALA A 177 -35.57 -10.84 -26.35
C ALA A 177 -35.27 -12.25 -25.84
N GLU A 178 -34.08 -12.51 -25.29
CA GLU A 178 -33.72 -13.79 -24.67
C GLU A 178 -34.39 -13.93 -23.30
N TYR A 179 -34.43 -12.86 -22.52
CA TYR A 179 -35.17 -12.83 -21.26
C TYR A 179 -36.67 -13.06 -21.46
N ASP A 180 -37.30 -12.35 -22.40
CA ASP A 180 -38.73 -12.51 -22.70
C ASP A 180 -39.06 -13.94 -23.19
N ARG A 181 -38.19 -14.58 -23.97
CA ARG A 181 -38.32 -15.99 -24.38
C ARG A 181 -38.17 -16.93 -23.19
N PHE A 182 -37.26 -16.68 -22.27
CA PHE A 182 -37.07 -17.47 -21.08
C PHE A 182 -38.35 -17.42 -20.19
N ILE A 183 -38.88 -16.22 -19.94
CA ILE A 183 -40.06 -16.01 -19.13
C ILE A 183 -41.31 -16.66 -19.79
N ALA A 184 -41.45 -16.52 -21.11
CA ALA A 184 -42.55 -17.17 -21.85
C ALA A 184 -42.48 -18.70 -21.84
N GLY A 185 -41.31 -19.30 -21.61
CA GLY A 185 -41.13 -20.76 -21.48
C GLY A 185 -41.30 -21.30 -20.06
N ILE A 186 -41.49 -20.44 -19.07
CA ILE A 186 -41.84 -20.85 -17.69
C ILE A 186 -43.36 -20.92 -17.62
N GLU A 187 -43.95 -22.06 -17.96
CA GLU A 187 -45.39 -22.29 -17.72
C GLU A 187 -45.66 -22.27 -16.21
N PRO A 188 -46.69 -21.53 -15.76
CA PRO A 188 -47.14 -21.63 -14.37
C PRO A 188 -47.73 -23.03 -14.14
N GLY A 189 -47.06 -23.85 -13.32
CA GLY A 189 -47.59 -25.11 -12.82
C GLY A 189 -48.72 -24.92 -11.83
#